data_9dff820ed2b395a0ea752581a59b5a33
#
_entry.id   9dff820ed2b395a0ea752581a59b5a33
#
_cell.length_a   1.000
_cell.length_b   1.000
_cell.length_c   1.000
_cell.angle_alpha   90.00
_cell.angle_beta   90.00
_cell.angle_gamma   90.00
#
_symmetry.space_group_name_H-M   'P 1'
#
loop_
_entity.id
_entity.type
_entity.pdbx_description
1 polymer ?
#
loop_
_entity_poly.entity_id
_entity_poly.type
_entity_poly.pdbx_seq_one_letter_code
_entity_poly.pdbx_strand_id
1 'polypeptide(L)'
;DRLKVRVDARQRLAESFETALRLSDGKAIAVNLDTDTETVFSSKFACPVCDYSLTELEPRLFSFNNPAGACPVCDGLGHETFFDPLRVVAHPDISLAAGAISGWDRRNALYYQMIQSLAAHYGFDPESAWNELPEDVQQVVLYGSGSEQITFTYLSERSKPVAKTHAFEGILPNLTRRHRDTDSSAVRDELGK
;
A
#
# COMPACT_ATOMS: atom_id res chain seq x y z
N ASP A 1 -18.86 1.67 -34.33
CA ASP A 1 -19.00 1.77 -35.77
C ASP A 1 -17.62 1.87 -36.43
N ARG A 2 -17.50 1.49 -37.70
CA ARG A 2 -16.26 1.59 -38.47
C ARG A 2 -16.50 2.54 -39.64
N LEU A 3 -15.81 3.69 -39.62
CA LEU A 3 -16.04 4.78 -40.56
C LEU A 3 -14.72 5.25 -41.19
N LYS A 4 -14.81 5.69 -42.45
CA LYS A 4 -13.73 6.48 -43.05
C LYS A 4 -14.03 7.97 -42.81
N VAL A 5 -13.06 8.67 -42.20
CA VAL A 5 -13.18 10.10 -41.90
C VAL A 5 -13.16 10.87 -43.23
N ARG A 6 -14.32 11.41 -43.62
CA ARG A 6 -14.55 12.24 -44.82
C ARG A 6 -15.52 13.37 -44.46
N VAL A 7 -15.51 14.42 -45.26
CA VAL A 7 -16.39 15.58 -45.03
C VAL A 7 -17.87 15.18 -45.11
N ASP A 8 -18.22 14.27 -46.01
CA ASP A 8 -19.57 13.74 -46.23
C ASP A 8 -20.02 12.76 -45.11
N ALA A 9 -19.08 12.20 -44.32
CA ALA A 9 -19.38 11.30 -43.22
C ALA A 9 -19.61 11.99 -41.87
N ARG A 10 -19.60 13.34 -41.84
CA ARG A 10 -19.66 14.12 -40.58
C ARG A 10 -20.91 13.80 -39.74
N GLN A 11 -22.09 13.72 -40.40
CA GLN A 11 -23.32 13.44 -39.69
C GLN A 11 -23.30 12.03 -39.06
N ARG A 12 -22.89 11.04 -39.87
CA ARG A 12 -22.81 9.63 -39.35
C ARG A 12 -21.78 9.49 -38.25
N LEU A 13 -20.68 10.21 -38.31
CA LEU A 13 -19.67 10.24 -37.25
C LEU A 13 -20.26 10.82 -35.94
N ALA A 14 -21.00 11.91 -36.03
CA ALA A 14 -21.68 12.52 -34.88
C ALA A 14 -22.69 11.56 -34.24
N GLU A 15 -23.53 10.91 -35.04
CA GLU A 15 -24.50 9.91 -34.58
C GLU A 15 -23.83 8.72 -33.90
N SER A 16 -22.69 8.27 -34.42
CA SER A 16 -21.89 7.18 -33.82
C SER A 16 -21.30 7.59 -32.48
N PHE A 17 -20.74 8.80 -32.36
CA PHE A 17 -20.25 9.35 -31.11
C PHE A 17 -21.36 9.54 -30.08
N GLU A 18 -22.49 10.09 -30.48
CA GLU A 18 -23.66 10.29 -29.62
C GLU A 18 -24.17 8.96 -29.04
N THR A 19 -24.21 7.93 -29.90
CA THR A 19 -24.59 6.58 -29.48
C THR A 19 -23.57 5.98 -28.52
N ALA A 20 -22.27 6.10 -28.81
CA ALA A 20 -21.21 5.62 -27.93
C ALA A 20 -21.25 6.33 -26.57
N LEU A 21 -21.32 7.65 -26.53
CA LEU A 21 -21.42 8.45 -25.31
C LEU A 21 -22.63 8.10 -24.45
N ARG A 22 -23.79 7.82 -25.09
CA ARG A 22 -25.01 7.41 -24.40
C ARG A 22 -24.89 6.03 -23.77
N LEU A 23 -24.28 5.05 -24.47
CA LEU A 23 -24.14 3.69 -24.02
C LEU A 23 -23.09 3.52 -22.90
N SER A 24 -22.07 4.37 -22.89
CA SER A 24 -20.94 4.30 -21.97
C SER A 24 -20.94 5.39 -20.91
N ASP A 25 -22.07 5.99 -20.63
CA ASP A 25 -22.23 7.06 -19.63
C ASP A 25 -21.26 8.24 -19.84
N GLY A 26 -21.16 8.67 -21.09
CA GLY A 26 -20.43 9.88 -21.47
C GLY A 26 -18.97 9.69 -21.86
N LYS A 27 -18.51 8.47 -22.16
CA LYS A 27 -17.17 8.20 -22.70
C LYS A 27 -17.26 7.58 -24.09
N ALA A 28 -16.38 7.97 -25.00
CA ALA A 28 -16.23 7.34 -26.31
C ALA A 28 -14.74 7.22 -26.67
N ILE A 29 -14.37 6.12 -27.28
CA ILE A 29 -13.00 5.88 -27.74
C ILE A 29 -13.03 5.82 -29.26
N ALA A 30 -12.18 6.64 -29.92
CA ALA A 30 -11.91 6.54 -31.32
C ALA A 30 -10.55 5.90 -31.56
N VAL A 31 -10.53 4.80 -32.31
CA VAL A 31 -9.31 4.08 -32.68
C VAL A 31 -8.99 4.37 -34.13
N ASN A 32 -7.81 4.95 -34.40
CA ASN A 32 -7.29 5.06 -35.74
C ASN A 32 -6.71 3.73 -36.19
N LEU A 33 -7.38 3.05 -37.14
CA LEU A 33 -7.01 1.71 -37.58
C LEU A 33 -5.72 1.66 -38.41
N ASP A 34 -5.21 2.80 -38.88
CA ASP A 34 -3.97 2.84 -39.65
C ASP A 34 -2.74 2.99 -38.75
N THR A 35 -2.91 3.67 -37.63
CA THR A 35 -1.82 3.95 -36.66
C THR A 35 -1.99 3.22 -35.33
N ASP A 36 -3.09 2.51 -35.11
CA ASP A 36 -3.49 1.86 -33.88
C ASP A 36 -3.50 2.82 -32.65
N THR A 37 -3.82 4.10 -32.94
CA THR A 37 -3.84 5.15 -31.92
C THR A 37 -5.24 5.31 -31.38
N GLU A 38 -5.39 5.25 -30.07
CA GLU A 38 -6.65 5.49 -29.36
C GLU A 38 -6.75 6.95 -28.91
N THR A 39 -7.92 7.54 -29.11
CA THR A 39 -8.26 8.88 -28.59
C THR A 39 -9.53 8.78 -27.77
N VAL A 40 -9.45 9.18 -26.51
CA VAL A 40 -10.60 9.17 -25.58
C VAL A 40 -11.33 10.50 -25.67
N PHE A 41 -12.64 10.45 -25.83
CA PHE A 41 -13.56 11.59 -25.81
C PHE A 41 -14.51 11.45 -24.63
N SER A 42 -14.80 12.54 -23.96
CA SER A 42 -15.78 12.55 -22.89
C SER A 42 -16.71 13.75 -23.03
N SER A 43 -17.99 13.52 -22.83
CA SER A 43 -18.99 14.60 -22.69
C SER A 43 -19.02 15.16 -21.28
N LYS A 44 -18.32 14.53 -20.34
CA LYS A 44 -18.17 14.93 -18.94
C LYS A 44 -16.71 15.32 -18.72
N PHE A 45 -16.44 16.37 -18.04
CA PHE A 45 -15.17 16.97 -17.61
C PHE A 45 -13.91 16.06 -17.71
N ALA A 46 -13.43 15.81 -18.92
CA ALA A 46 -12.21 15.05 -19.16
C ALA A 46 -11.07 15.94 -19.61
N CYS A 47 -9.88 15.71 -19.10
CA CYS A 47 -8.68 16.36 -19.58
C CYS A 47 -8.19 15.67 -20.86
N PRO A 48 -8.03 16.39 -21.99
CA PRO A 48 -7.59 15.78 -23.24
C PRO A 48 -6.09 15.41 -23.26
N VAL A 49 -5.34 15.78 -22.20
CA VAL A 49 -3.88 15.58 -22.13
C VAL A 49 -3.52 14.36 -21.26
N CYS A 50 -4.24 14.15 -20.15
CA CYS A 50 -3.90 13.09 -19.20
C CYS A 50 -5.05 12.09 -18.97
N ASP A 51 -6.12 12.14 -19.78
CA ASP A 51 -7.30 11.27 -19.71
C ASP A 51 -8.02 11.28 -18.34
N TYR A 52 -7.62 12.18 -17.44
CA TYR A 52 -8.31 12.36 -16.17
C TYR A 52 -9.73 12.86 -16.43
N SER A 53 -10.72 12.14 -15.94
CA SER A 53 -12.12 12.55 -16.08
C SER A 53 -12.83 12.52 -14.73
N LEU A 54 -13.56 13.60 -14.44
CA LEU A 54 -14.54 13.63 -13.36
C LEU A 54 -15.85 13.07 -13.87
N THR A 55 -16.45 12.16 -13.12
CA THR A 55 -17.75 11.55 -13.51
C THR A 55 -18.87 12.59 -13.42
N GLU A 56 -18.85 13.44 -12.42
CA GLU A 56 -19.84 14.51 -12.20
C GLU A 56 -19.25 15.54 -11.24
N LEU A 57 -19.51 16.84 -11.49
CA LEU A 57 -19.14 17.88 -10.53
C LEU A 57 -20.28 18.08 -9.55
N GLU A 58 -20.21 17.40 -8.43
CA GLU A 58 -21.17 17.54 -7.34
C GLU A 58 -20.54 18.26 -6.13
N PRO A 59 -21.34 18.96 -5.32
CA PRO A 59 -20.86 19.62 -4.11
C PRO A 59 -20.12 18.68 -3.13
N ARG A 60 -20.47 17.39 -3.11
CA ARG A 60 -19.83 16.38 -2.29
C ARG A 60 -18.35 16.14 -2.61
N LEU A 61 -17.92 16.41 -3.86
CA LEU A 61 -16.50 16.31 -4.26
C LEU A 61 -15.62 17.36 -3.60
N PHE A 62 -16.20 18.43 -3.08
CA PHE A 62 -15.51 19.53 -2.39
C PHE A 62 -15.64 19.44 -0.87
N SER A 63 -16.25 18.39 -0.36
CA SER A 63 -16.46 18.17 1.06
C SER A 63 -15.43 17.19 1.61
N PHE A 64 -14.59 17.65 2.54
CA PHE A 64 -13.65 16.79 3.25
C PHE A 64 -14.36 15.75 4.17
N ASN A 65 -15.63 15.94 4.47
CA ASN A 65 -16.47 15.05 5.29
C ASN A 65 -17.31 14.09 4.43
N ASN A 66 -16.96 13.91 3.17
CA ASN A 66 -17.60 12.96 2.26
C ASN A 66 -16.53 12.11 1.57
N PRO A 67 -16.65 10.78 1.49
CA PRO A 67 -15.65 9.91 0.87
C PRO A 67 -15.26 10.30 -0.56
N ALA A 68 -16.19 10.92 -1.31
CA ALA A 68 -15.92 11.37 -2.69
C ALA A 68 -14.99 12.59 -2.76
N GLY A 69 -14.92 13.41 -1.71
CA GLY A 69 -14.11 14.64 -1.65
C GLY A 69 -13.05 14.63 -0.57
N ALA A 70 -13.08 13.64 0.32
CA ALA A 70 -12.09 13.48 1.38
C ALA A 70 -10.71 13.13 0.81
N CYS A 71 -9.67 13.59 1.47
CA CYS A 71 -8.32 13.19 1.17
C CYS A 71 -8.16 11.66 1.41
N PRO A 72 -7.68 10.86 0.43
CA PRO A 72 -7.56 9.41 0.59
C PRO A 72 -6.50 8.98 1.62
N VAL A 73 -5.65 9.90 2.09
CA VAL A 73 -4.62 9.63 3.09
C VAL A 73 -5.14 9.80 4.50
N CYS A 74 -5.89 10.90 4.75
CA CYS A 74 -6.37 11.23 6.10
C CYS A 74 -7.89 11.13 6.26
N ASP A 75 -8.63 10.65 5.24
CA ASP A 75 -10.10 10.55 5.22
C ASP A 75 -10.81 11.87 5.62
N GLY A 76 -10.18 13.00 5.31
CA GLY A 76 -10.69 14.34 5.65
C GLY A 76 -10.38 14.82 7.07
N LEU A 77 -9.63 14.06 7.86
CA LEU A 77 -9.29 14.41 9.26
C LEU A 77 -8.22 15.50 9.36
N GLY A 78 -7.47 15.77 8.28
CA GLY A 78 -6.40 16.79 8.26
C GLY A 78 -5.11 16.36 8.98
N HIS A 79 -5.07 15.16 9.53
CA HIS A 79 -3.89 14.57 10.16
C HIS A 79 -3.83 13.07 9.88
N GLU A 80 -2.64 12.52 9.91
CA GLU A 80 -2.37 11.10 9.80
C GLU A 80 -1.66 10.61 11.06
N THR A 81 -2.03 9.43 11.53
CA THR A 81 -1.33 8.75 12.64
C THR A 81 -0.36 7.73 12.08
N PHE A 82 0.85 7.73 12.60
CA PHE A 82 1.89 6.77 12.22
C PHE A 82 2.61 6.25 13.46
N PHE A 83 3.22 5.09 13.33
CA PHE A 83 4.09 4.54 14.37
C PHE A 83 5.46 5.21 14.31
N ASP A 84 5.79 5.99 15.34
CA ASP A 84 7.08 6.66 15.46
C ASP A 84 8.18 5.61 15.75
N PRO A 85 9.20 5.47 14.89
CA PRO A 85 10.31 4.54 15.11
C PRO A 85 10.99 4.71 16.46
N LEU A 86 11.13 5.94 16.95
CA LEU A 86 11.75 6.24 18.25
C LEU A 86 10.91 5.77 19.44
N ARG A 87 9.61 5.64 19.27
CA ARG A 87 8.71 5.08 20.30
C ARG A 87 8.60 3.56 20.19
N VAL A 88 8.64 3.03 18.97
CA VAL A 88 8.61 1.59 18.71
C VAL A 88 9.87 0.91 19.25
N VAL A 89 11.04 1.55 19.07
CA VAL A 89 12.29 1.14 19.70
C VAL A 89 12.39 1.80 21.08
N ALA A 90 11.63 1.28 22.05
CA ALA A 90 11.53 1.87 23.38
C ALA A 90 12.85 1.82 24.18
N HIS A 91 13.68 0.82 23.91
CA HIS A 91 14.92 0.54 24.66
C HIS A 91 16.09 0.25 23.72
N PRO A 92 16.70 1.29 23.10
CA PRO A 92 17.76 1.09 22.11
C PRO A 92 19.09 0.59 22.69
N ASP A 93 19.23 0.64 23.99
CA ASP A 93 20.40 0.19 24.77
C ASP A 93 20.38 -1.31 25.09
N ILE A 94 19.29 -2.00 24.81
CA ILE A 94 19.18 -3.46 24.94
C ILE A 94 18.98 -4.15 23.59
N SER A 95 19.11 -5.48 23.58
CA SER A 95 19.01 -6.27 22.35
C SER A 95 17.56 -6.52 21.92
N LEU A 96 17.36 -6.86 20.64
CA LEU A 96 16.06 -7.33 20.14
C LEU A 96 15.57 -8.54 20.94
N ALA A 97 16.46 -9.48 21.25
CA ALA A 97 16.13 -10.66 22.05
C ALA A 97 15.66 -10.31 23.47
N ALA A 98 16.18 -9.23 24.05
CA ALA A 98 15.81 -8.75 25.38
C ALA A 98 14.57 -7.85 25.39
N GLY A 99 14.15 -7.33 24.23
CA GLY A 99 12.93 -6.53 24.10
C GLY A 99 13.17 -5.07 23.77
N ALA A 100 14.19 -4.73 23.01
CA ALA A 100 14.38 -3.37 22.44
C ALA A 100 13.11 -2.88 21.77
N ILE A 101 12.38 -3.80 21.11
CA ILE A 101 11.07 -3.57 20.51
C ILE A 101 10.06 -4.48 21.20
N SER A 102 9.05 -3.90 21.81
CA SER A 102 8.03 -4.62 22.56
C SER A 102 7.28 -5.63 21.70
N GLY A 103 7.16 -6.86 22.20
CA GLY A 103 6.47 -7.96 21.51
C GLY A 103 7.27 -8.63 20.38
N TRP A 104 8.48 -8.14 20.07
CA TRP A 104 9.41 -8.73 19.11
C TRP A 104 10.65 -9.31 19.81
N ASP A 105 10.42 -10.03 20.88
CA ASP A 105 11.43 -10.59 21.77
C ASP A 105 11.18 -12.08 22.05
N ARG A 106 12.02 -12.69 22.88
CA ARG A 106 11.95 -14.10 23.25
C ARG A 106 10.61 -14.55 23.85
N ARG A 107 9.80 -13.63 24.39
CA ARG A 107 8.48 -13.95 24.96
C ARG A 107 7.46 -14.26 23.85
N ASN A 108 7.68 -13.75 22.65
CA ASN A 108 6.87 -14.06 21.47
C ASN A 108 7.65 -14.99 20.53
N ALA A 109 7.41 -16.30 20.65
CA ALA A 109 8.15 -17.31 19.89
C ALA A 109 8.10 -17.10 18.39
N LEU A 110 6.97 -16.65 17.83
CA LEU A 110 6.82 -16.42 16.38
C LEU A 110 7.72 -15.28 15.90
N TYR A 111 7.61 -14.13 16.53
CA TYR A 111 8.38 -12.95 16.12
C TYR A 111 9.86 -13.12 16.43
N TYR A 112 10.21 -13.80 17.53
CA TYR A 112 11.61 -14.09 17.82
C TYR A 112 12.25 -15.03 16.79
N GLN A 113 11.52 -16.03 16.28
CA GLN A 113 12.01 -16.87 15.17
C GLN A 113 12.22 -16.07 13.87
N MET A 114 11.38 -15.06 13.63
CA MET A 114 11.60 -14.15 12.52
C MET A 114 12.86 -13.32 12.70
N ILE A 115 13.09 -12.76 13.89
CA ILE A 115 14.34 -12.03 14.22
C ILE A 115 15.57 -12.93 14.06
N GLN A 116 15.51 -14.18 14.52
CA GLN A 116 16.60 -15.14 14.34
C GLN A 116 16.87 -15.43 12.86
N SER A 117 15.84 -15.52 12.04
CA SER A 117 16.00 -15.75 10.60
C SER A 117 16.60 -14.52 9.91
N LEU A 118 16.20 -13.30 10.31
CA LEU A 118 16.82 -12.05 9.84
C LEU A 118 18.30 -11.98 10.26
N ALA A 119 18.60 -12.31 11.52
CA ALA A 119 19.95 -12.32 12.05
C ALA A 119 20.87 -13.28 11.27
N ALA A 120 20.37 -14.47 10.94
CA ALA A 120 21.11 -15.44 10.13
C ALA A 120 21.30 -14.95 8.67
N HIS A 121 20.33 -14.23 8.11
CA HIS A 121 20.39 -13.74 6.73
C HIS A 121 21.33 -12.54 6.58
N TYR A 122 21.23 -11.56 7.48
CA TYR A 122 22.02 -10.31 7.43
C TYR A 122 23.31 -10.37 8.24
N GLY A 123 23.55 -11.45 8.99
CA GLY A 123 24.81 -11.67 9.72
C GLY A 123 24.98 -10.80 10.96
N PHE A 124 23.90 -10.45 11.64
CA PHE A 124 23.95 -9.72 12.92
C PHE A 124 23.64 -10.63 14.13
N ASP A 125 24.08 -10.21 15.30
CA ASP A 125 23.78 -10.90 16.55
C ASP A 125 22.49 -10.30 17.18
N PRO A 126 21.40 -11.08 17.34
CA PRO A 126 20.17 -10.61 17.98
C PRO A 126 20.32 -10.28 19.47
N GLU A 127 21.47 -10.62 20.09
CA GLU A 127 21.82 -10.28 21.46
C GLU A 127 22.60 -8.96 21.58
N SER A 128 23.06 -8.37 20.47
CA SER A 128 23.67 -7.04 20.44
C SER A 128 22.64 -5.96 20.73
N ALA A 129 23.03 -4.88 21.41
CA ALA A 129 22.14 -3.75 21.63
C ALA A 129 21.66 -3.16 20.32
N TRP A 130 20.42 -2.67 20.28
CA TRP A 130 19.84 -2.11 19.06
C TRP A 130 20.69 -1.00 18.46
N ASN A 131 21.20 -0.09 19.27
CA ASN A 131 22.05 1.03 18.85
C ASN A 131 23.44 0.62 18.34
N GLU A 132 23.86 -0.64 18.54
CA GLU A 132 25.12 -1.20 18.03
C GLU A 132 24.90 -1.93 16.69
N LEU A 133 23.64 -2.19 16.31
CA LEU A 133 23.35 -2.81 15.02
C LEU A 133 23.66 -1.84 13.87
N PRO A 134 24.17 -2.36 12.73
CA PRO A 134 24.35 -1.56 11.52
C PRO A 134 23.04 -0.86 11.09
N GLU A 135 23.13 0.35 10.54
CA GLU A 135 21.98 1.16 10.14
C GLU A 135 21.12 0.46 9.07
N ASP A 136 21.71 -0.27 8.14
CA ASP A 136 21.02 -1.05 7.12
C ASP A 136 20.20 -2.18 7.74
N VAL A 137 20.72 -2.86 8.78
CA VAL A 137 19.99 -3.87 9.55
C VAL A 137 18.81 -3.22 10.30
N GLN A 138 19.03 -2.08 10.96
CA GLN A 138 17.97 -1.35 11.65
C GLN A 138 16.85 -0.94 10.67
N GLN A 139 17.22 -0.46 9.47
CA GLN A 139 16.26 -0.10 8.42
C GLN A 139 15.44 -1.31 7.97
N VAL A 140 16.09 -2.45 7.71
CA VAL A 140 15.36 -3.66 7.33
C VAL A 140 14.43 -4.13 8.44
N VAL A 141 14.87 -4.16 9.68
CA VAL A 141 14.04 -4.57 10.82
C VAL A 141 12.81 -3.67 10.96
N LEU A 142 12.97 -2.35 10.85
CA LEU A 142 11.87 -1.40 10.99
C LEU A 142 10.95 -1.35 9.78
N TYR A 143 11.51 -1.28 8.57
CA TYR A 143 10.74 -0.95 7.36
C TYR A 143 10.58 -2.11 6.37
N GLY A 144 11.29 -3.24 6.60
CA GLY A 144 11.21 -4.42 5.77
C GLY A 144 12.31 -4.56 4.73
N SER A 145 12.35 -5.74 4.09
CA SER A 145 13.37 -6.10 3.11
C SER A 145 13.05 -5.67 1.67
N GLY A 146 11.96 -4.92 1.46
CA GLY A 146 11.51 -4.54 0.12
C GLY A 146 11.17 -5.77 -0.73
N SER A 147 11.86 -5.95 -1.85
CA SER A 147 11.68 -7.10 -2.75
C SER A 147 12.60 -8.29 -2.41
N GLU A 148 13.53 -8.11 -1.47
CA GLU A 148 14.46 -9.18 -1.09
C GLU A 148 13.74 -10.31 -0.36
N GLN A 149 13.98 -11.55 -0.82
CA GLN A 149 13.36 -12.74 -0.30
C GLN A 149 14.22 -13.36 0.80
N ILE A 150 13.67 -13.55 1.97
CA ILE A 150 14.34 -14.11 3.14
C ILE A 150 13.70 -15.43 3.51
N THR A 151 14.51 -16.42 3.85
CA THR A 151 14.02 -17.71 4.32
C THR A 151 13.81 -17.69 5.83
N PHE A 152 12.55 -17.73 6.23
CA PHE A 152 12.13 -17.79 7.63
C PHE A 152 11.90 -19.22 8.05
N THR A 153 12.42 -19.60 9.21
CA THR A 153 12.20 -20.92 9.81
C THR A 153 11.21 -20.78 10.97
N TYR A 154 10.06 -21.43 10.82
CA TYR A 154 9.02 -21.47 11.85
C TYR A 154 8.94 -22.86 12.47
N LEU A 155 8.59 -22.94 13.75
CA LEU A 155 8.21 -24.20 14.37
C LEU A 155 6.72 -24.47 14.13
N SER A 156 6.41 -25.57 13.49
CA SER A 156 5.03 -26.04 13.36
C SER A 156 4.47 -26.48 14.71
N GLU A 157 3.15 -26.66 14.81
CA GLU A 157 2.45 -27.17 15.99
C GLU A 157 3.04 -28.52 16.51
N ARG A 158 3.69 -29.28 15.64
CA ARG A 158 4.37 -30.54 15.96
C ARG A 158 5.86 -30.35 16.22
N SER A 159 6.31 -29.13 16.51
CA SER A 159 7.72 -28.75 16.76
C SER A 159 8.67 -29.13 15.60
N LYS A 160 8.17 -29.30 14.39
CA LYS A 160 8.99 -29.51 13.20
C LYS A 160 9.31 -28.17 12.55
N PRO A 161 10.57 -27.91 12.18
CA PRO A 161 10.93 -26.70 11.46
C PRO A 161 10.31 -26.71 10.06
N VAL A 162 9.66 -25.60 9.71
CA VAL A 162 9.11 -25.35 8.38
C VAL A 162 9.73 -24.07 7.86
N ALA A 163 10.43 -24.15 6.74
CA ALA A 163 11.01 -23.01 6.07
C ALA A 163 10.00 -22.40 5.08
N LYS A 164 9.86 -21.06 5.10
CA LYS A 164 9.09 -20.30 4.11
C LYS A 164 9.93 -19.13 3.65
N THR A 165 9.99 -18.93 2.32
CA THR A 165 10.74 -17.81 1.72
C THR A 165 9.75 -16.75 1.27
N HIS A 166 9.91 -15.54 1.80
CA HIS A 166 9.13 -14.35 1.44
C HIS A 166 9.88 -13.08 1.85
N ALA A 167 9.45 -11.93 1.33
CA ALA A 167 9.97 -10.65 1.78
C ALA A 167 9.54 -10.39 3.23
N PHE A 168 10.41 -9.74 4.00
CA PHE A 168 10.08 -9.29 5.34
C PHE A 168 9.28 -7.99 5.28
N GLU A 169 8.12 -7.97 5.90
CA GLU A 169 7.22 -6.81 5.89
C GLU A 169 7.80 -5.59 6.63
N GLY A 170 8.61 -5.80 7.66
CA GLY A 170 9.04 -4.77 8.59
C GLY A 170 8.12 -4.61 9.79
N ILE A 171 8.69 -4.16 10.91
CA ILE A 171 7.92 -4.01 12.16
C ILE A 171 6.90 -2.88 12.05
N LEU A 172 7.27 -1.71 11.51
CA LEU A 172 6.37 -0.57 11.38
C LEU A 172 5.19 -0.84 10.44
N PRO A 173 5.40 -1.38 9.22
CA PRO A 173 4.29 -1.81 8.37
C PRO A 173 3.41 -2.88 9.03
N ASN A 174 4.00 -3.83 9.75
CA ASN A 174 3.25 -4.85 10.48
C ASN A 174 2.35 -4.25 11.56
N LEU A 175 2.87 -3.32 12.36
CA LEU A 175 2.09 -2.61 13.39
C LEU A 175 0.97 -1.79 12.76
N THR A 176 1.27 -1.05 11.68
CA THR A 176 0.30 -0.24 10.94
C THR A 176 -0.84 -1.11 10.41
N ARG A 177 -0.51 -2.23 9.76
CA ARG A 177 -1.51 -3.18 9.26
C ARG A 177 -2.35 -3.76 10.39
N ARG A 178 -1.73 -4.21 11.48
CA ARG A 178 -2.44 -4.77 12.64
C ARG A 178 -3.35 -3.75 13.31
N HIS A 179 -2.91 -2.51 13.44
CA HIS A 179 -3.71 -1.43 14.01
C HIS A 179 -4.95 -1.13 13.14
N ARG A 180 -4.78 -1.12 11.82
CA ARG A 180 -5.86 -0.89 10.86
C ARG A 180 -6.86 -2.05 10.83
N ASP A 181 -6.34 -3.29 10.76
CA ASP A 181 -7.14 -4.49 10.45
C ASP A 181 -7.75 -5.14 11.71
N THR A 182 -7.41 -4.66 12.92
CA THR A 182 -7.98 -5.23 14.16
C THR A 182 -9.40 -4.76 14.42
N ASP A 183 -10.30 -5.70 14.70
CA ASP A 183 -11.67 -5.42 15.16
C ASP A 183 -11.75 -5.14 16.67
N SER A 184 -10.67 -5.45 17.43
CA SER A 184 -10.61 -5.25 18.87
C SER A 184 -10.12 -3.85 19.24
N SER A 185 -10.99 -3.06 19.89
CA SER A 185 -10.62 -1.74 20.43
C SER A 185 -9.47 -1.84 21.45
N ALA A 186 -9.48 -2.86 22.30
CA ALA A 186 -8.43 -3.08 23.29
C ALA A 186 -7.05 -3.34 22.65
N VAL A 187 -7.01 -4.10 21.53
CA VAL A 187 -5.76 -4.33 20.79
C VAL A 187 -5.31 -3.05 20.10
N ARG A 188 -6.24 -2.28 19.54
CA ARG A 188 -5.94 -1.00 18.90
C ARG A 188 -5.38 0.01 19.89
N ASP A 189 -5.99 0.11 21.07
CA ASP A 189 -5.54 1.00 22.15
C ASP A 189 -4.15 0.58 22.69
N GLU A 190 -3.88 -0.72 22.75
CA GLU A 190 -2.57 -1.23 23.19
C GLU A 190 -1.48 -0.94 22.15
N LEU A 191 -1.78 -1.11 20.86
CA LEU A 191 -0.84 -0.78 19.78
C LEU A 191 -0.60 0.73 19.64
N GLY A 192 -1.52 1.58 20.09
CA GLY A 192 -1.44 3.04 19.99
C GLY A 192 -0.72 3.73 21.14
N LYS A 193 -0.28 2.98 22.16
CA LYS A 193 0.50 3.51 23.32
C LYS A 193 1.96 3.72 22.95
#